data_1d217943be73fc7ff0942518f2e1a6ed
#
_entry.id   1d217943be73fc7ff0942518f2e1a6ed
#
_cell.length_a   1.000
_cell.length_b   1.000
_cell.length_c   1.000
_cell.angle_alpha   90.00
_cell.angle_beta   90.00
_cell.angle_gamma   90.00
#
_symmetry.space_group_name_H-M   'P 1'
#
loop_
_entity.id
_entity.type
_entity.pdbx_description
1 polymer ?
#
loop_
_entity_poly.entity_id
_entity_poly.type
_entity_poly.pdbx_seq_one_letter_code
_entity_poly.pdbx_strand_id
1 'polypeptide(L)'
;MYVVIKGTKLIGAALCLIIVAAAVISWIGFSNRDDGAVEAAASNDNWGLSFQEEGKTPVGNATPEFLKQYNAYFCGNSEDKKIYLTFDCGYENGYTPAILDALEKHNVKAAFFVVGNYLETSPDLVKRMVEEGHIVGNHTYHHPDMSQISDPASFQEEITSLEKKYQEITGLEMQKFYRPPQGKYSESNLKMAQELGYQTVFWSLAYVDWYVDQQPTQEEAYAKLLPRIHPGAVVLLHSTSKINAEILDDLLTKWEQEGYTFGTLNELCG
;
A
#
# COMPACT_ATOMS: atom_id res chain seq x y z
N MET A 1 61.42 -32.37 49.51
CA MET A 1 60.50 -33.15 48.69
C MET A 1 59.14 -32.40 48.71
N TYR A 2 58.92 -31.54 47.69
CA TYR A 2 57.68 -30.74 47.66
C TYR A 2 56.67 -31.41 46.74
N VAL A 3 55.48 -31.64 47.29
CA VAL A 3 54.31 -32.14 46.49
C VAL A 3 53.52 -30.96 45.98
N VAL A 4 53.51 -30.78 44.65
CA VAL A 4 52.69 -29.77 43.96
C VAL A 4 51.34 -30.43 43.61
N ILE A 5 50.27 -30.02 44.28
CA ILE A 5 48.93 -30.45 43.95
C ILE A 5 48.40 -29.57 42.78
N LYS A 6 48.15 -30.16 41.60
CA LYS A 6 47.56 -29.50 40.46
C LYS A 6 46.05 -29.23 40.72
N GLY A 7 45.73 -27.99 41.07
CA GLY A 7 44.37 -27.48 41.32
C GLY A 7 43.63 -26.93 40.09
N THR A 8 43.81 -27.45 38.86
CA THR A 8 43.28 -26.85 37.63
C THR A 8 42.15 -27.63 36.96
N LYS A 9 41.72 -28.78 37.48
CA LYS A 9 40.65 -29.57 36.83
C LYS A 9 39.25 -29.40 37.42
N LEU A 10 39.10 -28.78 38.59
CA LEU A 10 37.79 -28.58 39.23
C LEU A 10 37.09 -27.28 38.82
N ILE A 11 37.83 -26.28 38.39
CA ILE A 11 37.26 -24.97 37.97
C ILE A 11 36.62 -25.07 36.57
N GLY A 12 37.18 -25.90 35.68
CA GLY A 12 36.63 -26.11 34.33
C GLY A 12 35.27 -26.83 34.30
N ALA A 13 35.02 -27.77 35.23
CA ALA A 13 33.77 -28.51 35.29
C ALA A 13 32.62 -27.68 35.86
N ALA A 14 32.90 -26.78 36.81
CA ALA A 14 31.89 -25.85 37.35
C ALA A 14 31.48 -24.77 36.36
N LEU A 15 32.40 -24.26 35.53
CA LEU A 15 32.09 -23.27 34.49
C LEU A 15 31.25 -23.87 33.33
N CYS A 16 31.54 -25.10 32.95
CA CYS A 16 30.74 -25.80 31.92
C CYS A 16 29.30 -26.07 32.35
N LEU A 17 29.09 -26.41 33.64
CA LEU A 17 27.75 -26.63 34.18
C LEU A 17 26.92 -25.32 34.26
N ILE A 18 27.55 -24.21 34.58
CA ILE A 18 26.86 -22.90 34.61
C ILE A 18 26.49 -22.42 33.18
N ILE A 19 27.35 -22.64 32.18
CA ILE A 19 27.06 -22.30 30.80
C ILE A 19 25.94 -23.16 30.22
N VAL A 20 25.89 -24.45 30.53
CA VAL A 20 24.81 -25.34 30.08
C VAL A 20 23.50 -25.00 30.77
N ALA A 21 23.51 -24.67 32.08
CA ALA A 21 22.30 -24.22 32.78
C ALA A 21 21.77 -22.88 32.23
N ALA A 22 22.64 -21.93 31.89
CA ALA A 22 22.24 -20.66 31.28
C ALA A 22 21.68 -20.87 29.86
N ALA A 23 22.24 -21.77 29.06
CA ALA A 23 21.74 -22.11 27.73
C ALA A 23 20.39 -22.83 27.77
N VAL A 24 20.17 -23.75 28.76
CA VAL A 24 18.89 -24.43 28.93
C VAL A 24 17.82 -23.48 29.44
N ILE A 25 18.15 -22.57 30.37
CA ILE A 25 17.19 -21.55 30.84
C ILE A 25 16.84 -20.56 29.72
N SER A 26 17.79 -20.18 28.89
CA SER A 26 17.53 -19.36 27.69
C SER A 26 16.69 -20.11 26.67
N TRP A 27 16.88 -21.41 26.48
CA TRP A 27 16.10 -22.21 25.53
C TRP A 27 14.68 -22.49 26.04
N ILE A 28 14.50 -22.74 27.33
CA ILE A 28 13.17 -22.89 27.95
C ILE A 28 12.42 -21.55 27.97
N GLY A 29 13.11 -20.41 28.15
CA GLY A 29 12.53 -19.07 28.07
C GLY A 29 12.13 -18.69 26.63
N PHE A 30 12.71 -19.32 25.62
CA PHE A 30 12.36 -19.11 24.20
C PHE A 30 11.24 -20.04 23.72
N SER A 31 11.05 -21.21 24.40
CA SER A 31 10.03 -22.22 24.08
C SER A 31 8.64 -21.93 24.67
N ASN A 32 8.54 -21.03 25.64
CA ASN A 32 7.29 -20.62 26.26
C ASN A 32 6.89 -19.19 25.92
N ARG A 33 7.24 -18.70 24.73
CA ARG A 33 6.50 -17.58 24.17
C ARG A 33 5.23 -18.19 23.58
N ASP A 34 4.15 -18.00 24.30
CA ASP A 34 2.81 -18.12 23.76
C ASP A 34 2.78 -17.50 22.35
N ASP A 35 2.23 -18.25 21.39
CA ASP A 35 1.75 -17.71 20.12
C ASP A 35 0.53 -16.79 20.39
N GLY A 36 0.71 -15.83 21.28
CA GLY A 36 -0.13 -14.66 21.37
C GLY A 36 0.05 -13.92 20.07
N ALA A 37 -1.00 -13.89 19.24
CA ALA A 37 -1.10 -13.00 18.12
C ALA A 37 -0.50 -11.65 18.54
N VAL A 38 0.60 -11.26 17.90
CA VAL A 38 1.13 -9.92 18.07
C VAL A 38 0.04 -9.03 17.47
N GLU A 39 -0.85 -8.52 18.30
CA GLU A 39 -1.57 -7.31 17.99
C GLU A 39 -0.49 -6.30 17.65
N ALA A 40 -0.25 -6.09 16.36
CA ALA A 40 0.58 -5.02 15.90
C ALA A 40 -0.14 -3.74 16.37
N ALA A 41 0.30 -3.21 17.50
CA ALA A 41 -0.09 -1.89 17.92
C ALA A 41 0.24 -1.00 16.72
N ALA A 42 -0.78 -0.43 16.09
CA ALA A 42 -0.62 0.47 14.96
C ALA A 42 0.18 1.67 15.48
N SER A 43 1.51 1.60 15.33
CA SER A 43 2.37 2.74 15.48
C SER A 43 1.98 3.74 14.36
N ASN A 44 2.23 5.03 14.53
CA ASN A 44 2.03 6.06 13.51
C ASN A 44 3.01 5.85 12.35
N ASP A 45 2.89 4.72 11.64
CA ASP A 45 3.88 4.24 10.71
C ASP A 45 3.38 4.35 9.27
N ASN A 46 4.33 4.53 8.37
CA ASN A 46 4.06 4.43 6.94
C ASN A 46 3.55 3.04 6.62
N TRP A 47 2.56 2.94 5.73
CA TRP A 47 2.13 1.67 5.17
C TRP A 47 3.32 0.93 4.57
N GLY A 48 3.54 -0.29 4.98
CA GLY A 48 4.68 -1.11 4.58
C GLY A 48 4.28 -2.55 4.26
N LEU A 49 4.99 -3.14 3.29
CA LEU A 49 4.75 -4.49 2.80
C LEU A 49 6.01 -5.35 2.94
N SER A 50 5.82 -6.60 3.33
CA SER A 50 6.87 -7.62 3.34
C SER A 50 6.48 -8.74 2.40
N PHE A 51 7.20 -8.86 1.26
CA PHE A 51 6.99 -9.92 0.28
C PHE A 51 7.73 -11.18 0.73
N GLN A 52 6.99 -12.26 0.94
CA GLN A 52 7.52 -13.53 1.45
C GLN A 52 7.71 -14.56 0.33
N GLU A 53 6.79 -14.59 -0.63
CA GLU A 53 6.74 -15.56 -1.73
C GLU A 53 6.19 -14.87 -2.98
N GLU A 54 6.71 -15.24 -4.15
CA GLU A 54 6.21 -14.76 -5.45
C GLU A 54 4.77 -15.22 -5.68
N GLY A 55 3.96 -14.34 -6.25
CA GLY A 55 2.55 -14.62 -6.55
C GLY A 55 1.64 -14.73 -5.32
N LYS A 56 2.11 -14.37 -4.13
CA LYS A 56 1.34 -14.40 -2.88
C LYS A 56 1.12 -13.00 -2.32
N THR A 57 -0.02 -12.85 -1.64
CA THR A 57 -0.34 -11.62 -0.92
C THR A 57 0.75 -11.31 0.09
N PRO A 58 1.38 -10.13 0.04
CA PRO A 58 2.40 -9.73 1.01
C PRO A 58 1.81 -9.51 2.40
N VAL A 59 2.66 -9.58 3.41
CA VAL A 59 2.28 -9.21 4.77
C VAL A 59 2.37 -7.69 4.90
N GLY A 60 1.25 -7.04 5.26
CA GLY A 60 1.21 -5.63 5.62
C GLY A 60 1.64 -5.41 7.07
N ASN A 61 1.99 -4.18 7.42
CA ASN A 61 2.27 -3.79 8.81
C ASN A 61 0.99 -3.60 9.66
N ALA A 62 -0.19 -3.77 9.06
CA ALA A 62 -1.46 -3.98 9.75
C ALA A 62 -2.20 -5.14 9.09
N THR A 63 -2.97 -5.90 9.89
CA THR A 63 -3.73 -7.05 9.37
C THR A 63 -5.00 -6.61 8.64
N PRO A 64 -5.52 -7.44 7.69
CA PRO A 64 -6.79 -7.14 7.03
C PRO A 64 -7.96 -6.96 8.04
N GLU A 65 -7.98 -7.77 9.10
CA GLU A 65 -9.01 -7.72 10.14
C GLU A 65 -8.98 -6.42 10.94
N PHE A 66 -7.77 -5.91 11.25
CA PHE A 66 -7.60 -4.61 11.88
C PHE A 66 -8.08 -3.48 10.97
N LEU A 67 -7.61 -3.45 9.73
CA LEU A 67 -7.98 -2.43 8.75
C LEU A 67 -9.48 -2.40 8.47
N LYS A 68 -10.12 -3.57 8.38
CA LYS A 68 -11.55 -3.68 8.11
C LYS A 68 -12.42 -3.02 9.17
N GLN A 69 -11.97 -2.92 10.43
CA GLN A 69 -12.68 -2.20 11.49
C GLN A 69 -12.87 -0.71 11.17
N TYR A 70 -12.00 -0.17 10.31
CA TYR A 70 -11.99 1.24 9.87
C TYR A 70 -12.40 1.40 8.41
N ASN A 71 -13.06 0.43 7.79
CA ASN A 71 -13.32 0.41 6.35
C ASN A 71 -12.05 0.67 5.52
N ALA A 72 -10.92 0.06 5.92
CA ALA A 72 -9.66 0.17 5.23
C ALA A 72 -9.25 -1.16 4.59
N TYR A 73 -8.66 -1.10 3.40
CA TYR A 73 -8.36 -2.25 2.55
C TYR A 73 -6.98 -2.09 1.91
N PHE A 74 -6.27 -3.19 1.68
CA PHE A 74 -5.02 -3.19 0.93
C PHE A 74 -4.92 -4.32 -0.09
N CYS A 75 -5.81 -5.30 -0.01
CA CYS A 75 -5.93 -6.40 -0.95
C CYS A 75 -7.37 -6.95 -0.93
N GLY A 76 -7.75 -7.60 -2.02
CA GLY A 76 -8.99 -8.35 -2.14
C GLY A 76 -8.85 -9.81 -1.76
N ASN A 77 -9.81 -10.63 -2.21
CA ASN A 77 -9.82 -12.07 -1.98
C ASN A 77 -8.66 -12.77 -2.69
N SER A 78 -7.86 -13.52 -1.94
CA SER A 78 -6.71 -14.28 -2.46
C SER A 78 -7.07 -15.49 -3.33
N GLU A 79 -8.34 -15.87 -3.39
CA GLU A 79 -8.83 -16.95 -4.26
C GLU A 79 -9.24 -16.43 -5.66
N ASP A 80 -9.43 -15.11 -5.80
CA ASP A 80 -9.86 -14.51 -7.05
C ASP A 80 -8.68 -13.90 -7.80
N LYS A 81 -8.38 -14.39 -9.00
CA LYS A 81 -7.39 -13.79 -9.90
C LYS A 81 -7.88 -12.43 -10.44
N LYS A 82 -8.17 -11.51 -9.52
CA LYS A 82 -8.61 -10.16 -9.81
C LYS A 82 -7.58 -9.13 -9.34
N ILE A 83 -7.30 -8.14 -10.17
CA ILE A 83 -6.41 -7.01 -9.89
C ILE A 83 -7.25 -5.75 -9.77
N TYR A 84 -6.97 -4.93 -8.78
CA TYR A 84 -7.53 -3.59 -8.59
C TYR A 84 -6.43 -2.57 -8.88
N LEU A 85 -6.50 -1.97 -10.07
CA LEU A 85 -5.46 -1.06 -10.54
C LEU A 85 -5.74 0.35 -10.05
N THR A 86 -4.74 0.98 -9.44
CA THR A 86 -4.86 2.32 -8.87
C THR A 86 -3.67 3.20 -9.22
N PHE A 87 -3.91 4.50 -9.39
CA PHE A 87 -2.91 5.50 -9.70
C PHE A 87 -2.98 6.66 -8.71
N ASP A 88 -1.83 7.08 -8.17
CA ASP A 88 -1.74 8.32 -7.42
C ASP A 88 -1.32 9.45 -8.35
N CYS A 89 -2.06 10.57 -8.30
CA CYS A 89 -1.99 11.68 -9.24
C CYS A 89 -1.72 13.00 -8.49
N GLY A 90 -0.45 13.28 -8.20
CA GLY A 90 -0.02 14.51 -7.53
C GLY A 90 0.06 15.72 -8.46
N TYR A 91 0.49 15.50 -9.69
CA TYR A 91 0.56 16.49 -10.79
C TYR A 91 0.60 15.77 -12.14
N GLU A 92 0.30 16.47 -13.23
CA GLU A 92 0.41 15.93 -14.58
C GLU A 92 1.81 16.15 -15.13
N ASN A 93 2.36 15.13 -15.79
CA ASN A 93 3.70 15.14 -16.37
C ASN A 93 3.69 14.70 -17.86
N GLY A 94 2.54 14.75 -18.53
CA GLY A 94 2.35 14.38 -19.92
C GLY A 94 2.05 12.91 -20.18
N TYR A 95 1.89 12.08 -19.14
CA TYR A 95 1.79 10.63 -19.29
C TYR A 95 0.39 10.06 -19.02
N THR A 96 -0.47 10.77 -18.31
CA THR A 96 -1.83 10.30 -18.02
C THR A 96 -2.65 10.00 -19.27
N PRO A 97 -2.58 10.75 -20.39
CA PRO A 97 -3.31 10.39 -21.60
C PRO A 97 -2.98 9.00 -22.12
N ALA A 98 -1.69 8.63 -22.18
CA ALA A 98 -1.26 7.31 -22.63
C ALA A 98 -1.69 6.18 -21.67
N ILE A 99 -1.72 6.47 -20.37
CA ILE A 99 -2.25 5.52 -19.36
C ILE A 99 -3.74 5.27 -19.61
N LEU A 100 -4.54 6.32 -19.82
CA LEU A 100 -5.97 6.21 -20.12
C LEU A 100 -6.22 5.45 -21.43
N ASP A 101 -5.44 5.75 -22.49
CA ASP A 101 -5.52 5.05 -23.78
C ASP A 101 -5.26 3.54 -23.63
N ALA A 102 -4.27 3.15 -22.80
CA ALA A 102 -3.98 1.76 -22.53
C ALA A 102 -5.11 1.08 -21.74
N LEU A 103 -5.67 1.75 -20.74
CA LEU A 103 -6.81 1.25 -19.97
C LEU A 103 -8.06 1.07 -20.85
N GLU A 104 -8.34 2.01 -21.72
CA GLU A 104 -9.45 1.93 -22.68
C GLU A 104 -9.28 0.73 -23.63
N LYS A 105 -8.09 0.56 -24.18
CA LYS A 105 -7.76 -0.55 -25.10
C LYS A 105 -8.04 -1.92 -24.48
N HIS A 106 -7.74 -2.11 -23.20
CA HIS A 106 -7.98 -3.35 -22.45
C HIS A 106 -9.36 -3.40 -21.78
N ASN A 107 -10.20 -2.35 -21.92
CA ASN A 107 -11.46 -2.20 -21.22
C ASN A 107 -11.33 -2.33 -19.69
N VAL A 108 -10.23 -1.83 -19.12
CA VAL A 108 -9.92 -1.86 -17.70
C VAL A 108 -10.40 -0.57 -17.03
N LYS A 109 -11.10 -0.68 -15.92
CA LYS A 109 -11.46 0.47 -15.09
C LYS A 109 -10.54 0.52 -13.87
N ALA A 110 -9.87 1.65 -13.68
CA ALA A 110 -8.93 1.90 -12.60
C ALA A 110 -9.49 2.95 -11.62
N ALA A 111 -8.77 3.17 -10.52
CA ALA A 111 -9.02 4.29 -9.63
C ALA A 111 -7.83 5.26 -9.65
N PHE A 112 -8.12 6.56 -9.73
CA PHE A 112 -7.16 7.65 -9.73
C PHE A 112 -7.34 8.47 -8.45
N PHE A 113 -6.38 8.41 -7.54
CA PHE A 113 -6.37 9.20 -6.32
C PHE A 113 -5.70 10.54 -6.60
N VAL A 114 -6.50 11.59 -6.69
CA VAL A 114 -6.07 12.91 -7.12
C VAL A 114 -5.91 13.87 -5.94
N VAL A 115 -5.01 14.85 -6.07
CA VAL A 115 -4.85 15.96 -5.13
C VAL A 115 -5.40 17.26 -5.71
N GLY A 116 -5.51 18.32 -4.89
CA GLY A 116 -6.01 19.63 -5.32
C GLY A 116 -5.25 20.20 -6.52
N ASN A 117 -3.92 20.14 -6.52
CA ASN A 117 -3.10 20.61 -7.64
C ASN A 117 -3.44 19.90 -8.97
N TYR A 118 -3.68 18.57 -8.93
CA TYR A 118 -4.05 17.83 -10.14
C TYR A 118 -5.41 18.28 -10.68
N LEU A 119 -6.40 18.48 -9.79
CA LEU A 119 -7.71 19.00 -10.17
C LEU A 119 -7.64 20.41 -10.79
N GLU A 120 -6.76 21.27 -10.28
CA GLU A 120 -6.61 22.65 -10.76
C GLU A 120 -5.90 22.73 -12.11
N THR A 121 -4.86 21.91 -12.30
CA THR A 121 -3.99 22.01 -13.48
C THR A 121 -4.41 21.11 -14.63
N SER A 122 -5.18 20.05 -14.37
CA SER A 122 -5.54 19.02 -15.36
C SER A 122 -7.03 18.62 -15.30
N PRO A 123 -7.96 19.61 -15.24
CA PRO A 123 -9.39 19.32 -15.09
C PRO A 123 -9.97 18.50 -16.25
N ASP A 124 -9.45 18.65 -17.45
CA ASP A 124 -9.94 17.91 -18.63
C ASP A 124 -9.57 16.42 -18.56
N LEU A 125 -8.42 16.07 -17.97
CA LEU A 125 -8.06 14.67 -17.72
C LEU A 125 -8.95 14.05 -16.63
N VAL A 126 -9.31 14.83 -15.61
CA VAL A 126 -10.26 14.37 -14.58
C VAL A 126 -11.64 14.09 -15.18
N LYS A 127 -12.13 14.95 -16.07
CA LYS A 127 -13.39 14.71 -16.82
C LYS A 127 -13.28 13.45 -17.67
N ARG A 128 -12.17 13.28 -18.39
CA ARG A 128 -11.90 12.09 -19.19
C ARG A 128 -11.92 10.80 -18.33
N MET A 129 -11.28 10.81 -17.15
CA MET A 129 -11.34 9.67 -16.22
C MET A 129 -12.78 9.31 -15.86
N VAL A 130 -13.61 10.30 -15.57
CA VAL A 130 -15.02 10.11 -15.23
C VAL A 130 -15.82 9.59 -16.42
N GLU A 131 -15.66 10.19 -17.60
CA GLU A 131 -16.36 9.83 -18.84
C GLU A 131 -16.03 8.40 -19.27
N GLU A 132 -14.78 7.97 -19.07
CA GLU A 132 -14.32 6.60 -19.34
C GLU A 132 -14.71 5.61 -18.23
N GLY A 133 -15.38 6.06 -17.16
CA GLY A 133 -15.91 5.22 -16.08
C GLY A 133 -14.89 4.78 -15.06
N HIS A 134 -13.77 5.49 -14.93
CA HIS A 134 -12.82 5.30 -13.86
C HIS A 134 -13.32 5.92 -12.55
N ILE A 135 -12.83 5.41 -11.42
CA ILE A 135 -13.05 6.02 -10.11
C ILE A 135 -12.04 7.14 -9.93
N VAL A 136 -12.52 8.34 -9.54
CA VAL A 136 -11.66 9.41 -9.05
C VAL A 136 -11.81 9.46 -7.54
N GLY A 137 -10.74 9.11 -6.83
CA GLY A 137 -10.66 9.03 -5.37
C GLY A 137 -9.93 10.23 -4.76
N ASN A 138 -10.08 10.36 -3.45
CA ASN A 138 -9.54 11.46 -2.66
C ASN A 138 -8.12 11.15 -2.17
N HIS A 139 -7.15 11.99 -2.54
CA HIS A 139 -5.77 11.93 -2.04
C HIS A 139 -5.38 13.19 -1.25
N THR A 140 -6.37 13.85 -0.63
CA THR A 140 -6.32 15.14 0.07
C THR A 140 -6.07 16.34 -0.86
N TYR A 141 -6.33 17.55 -0.36
CA TYR A 141 -6.16 18.74 -1.19
C TYR A 141 -4.69 19.14 -1.35
N HIS A 142 -3.92 19.19 -0.22
CA HIS A 142 -2.54 19.65 -0.21
C HIS A 142 -1.49 18.53 -0.08
N HIS A 143 -1.90 17.26 0.00
CA HIS A 143 -1.01 16.12 0.19
C HIS A 143 -0.15 16.18 1.46
N PRO A 144 -0.67 16.57 2.63
CA PRO A 144 0.09 16.61 3.86
C PRO A 144 0.32 15.20 4.44
N ASP A 145 1.21 15.11 5.43
CA ASP A 145 1.28 13.94 6.30
C ASP A 145 0.04 13.91 7.22
N MET A 146 -0.99 13.18 6.79
CA MET A 146 -2.26 13.13 7.52
C MET A 146 -2.13 12.50 8.89
N SER A 147 -1.12 11.65 9.14
CA SER A 147 -0.89 11.04 10.45
C SER A 147 -0.54 12.06 11.53
N GLN A 148 -0.08 13.25 11.14
CA GLN A 148 0.23 14.36 12.03
C GLN A 148 -0.99 15.25 12.30
N ILE A 149 -2.10 15.06 11.60
CA ILE A 149 -3.32 15.83 11.77
C ILE A 149 -4.24 15.10 12.75
N SER A 150 -4.26 15.55 13.99
CA SER A 150 -5.10 14.98 15.06
C SER A 150 -6.43 15.72 15.25
N ASP A 151 -6.55 16.94 14.72
CA ASP A 151 -7.78 17.73 14.80
C ASP A 151 -8.77 17.29 13.71
N PRO A 152 -9.98 16.80 14.08
CA PRO A 152 -10.97 16.32 13.13
C PRO A 152 -11.41 17.38 12.10
N ALA A 153 -11.46 18.65 12.49
CA ALA A 153 -11.88 19.73 11.58
C ALA A 153 -10.83 19.96 10.48
N SER A 154 -9.54 19.97 10.85
CA SER A 154 -8.43 20.09 9.88
C SER A 154 -8.34 18.87 8.98
N PHE A 155 -8.58 17.66 9.50
CA PHE A 155 -8.66 16.44 8.69
C PHE A 155 -9.80 16.51 7.68
N GLN A 156 -10.99 16.90 8.15
CA GLN A 156 -12.17 17.06 7.30
C GLN A 156 -11.95 18.12 6.22
N GLU A 157 -11.29 19.23 6.52
CA GLU A 157 -11.03 20.29 5.55
C GLU A 157 -10.17 19.81 4.38
N GLU A 158 -9.11 19.04 4.63
CA GLU A 158 -8.28 18.43 3.58
C GLU A 158 -9.08 17.52 2.65
N ILE A 159 -10.04 16.78 3.20
CA ILE A 159 -10.91 15.87 2.45
C ILE A 159 -11.98 16.64 1.65
N THR A 160 -12.73 17.51 2.35
CA THR A 160 -13.91 18.17 1.76
C THR A 160 -13.55 19.30 0.78
N SER A 161 -12.39 19.93 0.94
CA SER A 161 -11.89 20.90 -0.04
C SER A 161 -11.66 20.27 -1.38
N LEU A 162 -11.12 19.03 -1.40
CA LEU A 162 -10.95 18.28 -2.65
C LEU A 162 -12.29 17.87 -3.27
N GLU A 163 -13.23 17.38 -2.47
CA GLU A 163 -14.58 17.05 -2.92
C GLU A 163 -15.26 18.23 -3.61
N LYS A 164 -15.20 19.38 -2.97
CA LYS A 164 -15.77 20.62 -3.50
C LYS A 164 -15.14 20.98 -4.85
N LYS A 165 -13.81 20.92 -4.94
CA LYS A 165 -13.11 21.22 -6.20
C LYS A 165 -13.47 20.23 -7.30
N TYR A 166 -13.55 18.95 -6.98
CA TYR A 166 -13.98 17.90 -7.91
C TYR A 166 -15.41 18.15 -8.43
N GLN A 167 -16.32 18.50 -7.54
CA GLN A 167 -17.71 18.82 -7.90
C GLN A 167 -17.81 20.07 -8.78
N GLU A 168 -16.99 21.10 -8.52
CA GLU A 168 -16.91 22.30 -9.38
C GLU A 168 -16.48 21.94 -10.83
N ILE A 169 -15.58 20.97 -10.99
CA ILE A 169 -15.04 20.57 -12.30
C ILE A 169 -15.98 19.63 -13.06
N THR A 170 -16.52 18.62 -12.35
CA THR A 170 -17.25 17.51 -12.97
C THR A 170 -18.76 17.64 -12.88
N GLY A 171 -19.27 18.43 -11.95
CA GLY A 171 -20.69 18.49 -11.60
C GLY A 171 -21.18 17.28 -10.80
N LEU A 172 -20.32 16.36 -10.43
CA LEU A 172 -20.65 15.11 -9.73
C LEU A 172 -20.13 15.10 -8.29
N GLU A 173 -20.75 14.30 -7.44
CA GLU A 173 -20.20 13.99 -6.14
C GLU A 173 -19.03 13.01 -6.26
N MET A 174 -17.96 13.23 -5.46
CA MET A 174 -16.79 12.34 -5.44
C MET A 174 -17.16 11.03 -4.74
N GLN A 175 -16.76 9.91 -5.35
CA GLN A 175 -16.90 8.60 -4.71
C GLN A 175 -16.02 8.52 -3.44
N LYS A 176 -16.52 7.88 -2.40
CA LYS A 176 -15.93 7.89 -1.06
C LYS A 176 -14.77 6.88 -0.91
N PHE A 177 -13.77 7.00 -1.80
CA PHE A 177 -12.50 6.28 -1.70
C PHE A 177 -11.38 7.26 -1.37
N TYR A 178 -10.62 6.95 -0.32
CA TYR A 178 -9.54 7.78 0.18
C TYR A 178 -8.24 6.98 0.22
N ARG A 179 -7.14 7.62 -0.15
CA ARG A 179 -5.80 7.09 0.08
C ARG A 179 -4.99 8.13 0.86
N PRO A 180 -4.44 7.76 2.04
CA PRO A 180 -3.60 8.69 2.79
C PRO A 180 -2.30 8.99 2.01
N PRO A 181 -1.90 10.27 1.91
CA PRO A 181 -0.62 10.66 1.32
C PRO A 181 0.55 9.86 1.89
N GLN A 182 1.45 9.41 1.00
CA GLN A 182 2.65 8.64 1.36
C GLN A 182 2.35 7.29 2.07
N GLY A 183 1.08 6.87 2.14
CA GLY A 183 0.66 5.75 2.96
C GLY A 183 0.79 5.98 4.47
N LYS A 184 0.96 7.22 4.91
CA LYS A 184 1.06 7.55 6.33
C LYS A 184 -0.31 7.63 6.97
N TYR A 185 -0.48 6.90 8.05
CA TYR A 185 -1.75 6.80 8.74
C TYR A 185 -1.59 6.65 10.25
N SER A 186 -2.65 6.90 10.97
CA SER A 186 -2.84 6.52 12.37
C SER A 186 -4.23 5.91 12.54
N GLU A 187 -4.46 5.20 13.60
CA GLU A 187 -5.78 4.66 13.93
C GLU A 187 -6.84 5.78 13.98
N SER A 188 -6.50 6.93 14.56
CA SER A 188 -7.40 8.09 14.61
C SER A 188 -7.72 8.63 13.23
N ASN A 189 -6.76 8.64 12.28
CA ASN A 189 -7.01 9.08 10.91
C ASN A 189 -7.91 8.11 10.15
N LEU A 190 -7.71 6.79 10.31
CA LEU A 190 -8.59 5.78 9.72
C LEU A 190 -10.03 5.95 10.22
N LYS A 191 -10.19 6.20 11.52
CA LYS A 191 -11.50 6.47 12.12
C LYS A 191 -12.13 7.76 11.60
N MET A 192 -11.38 8.85 11.48
CA MET A 192 -11.87 10.10 10.91
C MET A 192 -12.32 9.94 9.46
N ALA A 193 -11.55 9.21 8.64
CA ALA A 193 -11.95 8.89 7.27
C ALA A 193 -13.25 8.06 7.23
N GLN A 194 -13.38 7.05 8.08
CA GLN A 194 -14.57 6.23 8.21
C GLN A 194 -15.79 7.06 8.64
N GLU A 195 -15.64 7.96 9.60
CA GLU A 195 -16.72 8.86 10.07
C GLU A 195 -17.21 9.83 8.98
N LEU A 196 -16.35 10.20 8.02
CA LEU A 196 -16.70 10.94 6.81
C LEU A 196 -17.30 10.05 5.70
N GLY A 197 -17.49 8.75 5.96
CA GLY A 197 -18.06 7.79 5.02
C GLY A 197 -17.07 7.23 4.00
N TYR A 198 -15.77 7.45 4.18
CA TYR A 198 -14.74 6.98 3.26
C TYR A 198 -14.33 5.53 3.51
N GLN A 199 -13.94 4.89 2.42
CA GLN A 199 -13.19 3.64 2.41
C GLN A 199 -11.72 3.97 2.14
N THR A 200 -10.84 3.64 3.09
CA THR A 200 -9.40 3.89 2.95
C THR A 200 -8.76 2.77 2.15
N VAL A 201 -8.03 3.11 1.09
CA VAL A 201 -7.43 2.12 0.19
C VAL A 201 -5.92 2.27 0.18
N PHE A 202 -5.23 1.31 0.80
CA PHE A 202 -3.79 1.10 0.67
C PHE A 202 -3.48 0.27 -0.58
N TRP A 203 -2.35 -0.42 -0.63
CA TRP A 203 -1.94 -1.26 -1.77
C TRP A 203 -1.24 -2.52 -1.27
N SER A 204 -1.21 -3.55 -2.09
CA SER A 204 -0.44 -4.78 -1.84
C SER A 204 0.70 -4.98 -2.84
N LEU A 205 0.77 -4.15 -3.88
CA LEU A 205 1.86 -4.14 -4.84
C LEU A 205 2.16 -2.70 -5.26
N ALA A 206 3.41 -2.31 -5.12
CA ALA A 206 3.95 -1.04 -5.59
C ALA A 206 5.44 -1.17 -5.87
N TYR A 207 6.00 -0.21 -6.59
CA TYR A 207 7.44 -0.05 -6.76
C TYR A 207 7.80 1.43 -6.82
N VAL A 208 9.08 1.76 -6.81
CA VAL A 208 9.55 3.15 -6.85
C VAL A 208 9.50 3.64 -8.29
N ASP A 209 8.48 4.43 -8.63
CA ASP A 209 8.19 4.93 -9.96
C ASP A 209 7.96 6.45 -10.03
N TRP A 210 7.98 7.14 -8.89
CA TRP A 210 7.59 8.56 -8.77
C TRP A 210 8.74 9.57 -8.98
N TYR A 211 10.01 9.13 -9.02
CA TYR A 211 11.13 10.03 -9.25
C TYR A 211 11.21 10.41 -10.74
N VAL A 212 11.09 11.70 -11.07
CA VAL A 212 11.10 12.19 -12.45
C VAL A 212 12.45 11.96 -13.14
N ASP A 213 13.53 12.27 -12.42
CA ASP A 213 14.90 12.22 -12.96
C ASP A 213 15.57 10.84 -12.78
N GLN A 214 14.92 9.89 -12.12
CA GLN A 214 15.43 8.55 -11.81
C GLN A 214 14.36 7.50 -12.09
N GLN A 215 13.81 7.52 -13.31
CA GLN A 215 12.84 6.52 -13.72
C GLN A 215 13.52 5.14 -13.85
N PRO A 216 12.90 4.07 -13.35
CA PRO A 216 13.38 2.73 -13.59
C PRO A 216 13.29 2.39 -15.09
N THR A 217 14.12 1.46 -15.53
CA THR A 217 13.99 0.86 -16.86
C THR A 217 12.76 -0.05 -16.91
N GLN A 218 12.32 -0.39 -18.12
CA GLN A 218 11.24 -1.35 -18.35
C GLN A 218 11.54 -2.71 -17.68
N GLU A 219 12.78 -3.17 -17.79
CA GLU A 219 13.22 -4.43 -17.18
C GLU A 219 13.13 -4.38 -15.65
N GLU A 220 13.58 -3.29 -15.03
CA GLU A 220 13.48 -3.10 -13.59
C GLU A 220 12.03 -3.00 -13.10
N ALA A 221 11.16 -2.35 -13.86
CA ALA A 221 9.72 -2.27 -13.57
C ALA A 221 9.09 -3.67 -13.61
N TYR A 222 9.31 -4.44 -14.68
CA TYR A 222 8.79 -5.81 -14.79
C TYR A 222 9.36 -6.74 -13.72
N ALA A 223 10.64 -6.63 -13.38
CA ALA A 223 11.26 -7.41 -12.30
C ALA A 223 10.63 -7.16 -10.92
N LYS A 224 9.91 -6.02 -10.76
CA LYS A 224 9.15 -5.72 -9.53
C LYS A 224 7.69 -6.12 -9.63
N LEU A 225 7.06 -5.87 -10.77
CA LEU A 225 5.61 -6.00 -10.93
C LEU A 225 5.18 -7.45 -11.23
N LEU A 226 5.88 -8.16 -12.12
CA LEU A 226 5.45 -9.49 -12.55
C LEU A 226 5.61 -10.57 -11.47
N PRO A 227 6.72 -10.70 -10.72
CA PRO A 227 6.82 -11.73 -9.69
C PRO A 227 5.94 -11.47 -8.46
N ARG A 228 5.54 -10.21 -8.25
CA ARG A 228 4.79 -9.81 -7.05
C ARG A 228 3.29 -9.71 -7.27
N ILE A 229 2.81 -9.84 -8.51
CA ILE A 229 1.36 -9.88 -8.75
C ILE A 229 0.76 -11.10 -8.07
N HIS A 230 -0.40 -10.94 -7.49
CA HIS A 230 -1.10 -12.00 -6.76
C HIS A 230 -2.62 -11.82 -6.87
N PRO A 231 -3.42 -12.89 -6.66
CA PRO A 231 -4.87 -12.78 -6.60
C PRO A 231 -5.32 -11.75 -5.54
N GLY A 232 -6.25 -10.89 -5.90
CA GLY A 232 -6.73 -9.81 -5.04
C GLY A 232 -5.79 -8.60 -4.94
N ALA A 233 -4.76 -8.48 -5.79
CA ALA A 233 -3.79 -7.39 -5.70
C ALA A 233 -4.44 -6.01 -5.89
N VAL A 234 -4.17 -5.09 -4.96
CA VAL A 234 -4.34 -3.65 -5.16
C VAL A 234 -3.00 -3.10 -5.60
N VAL A 235 -2.90 -2.70 -6.86
CA VAL A 235 -1.66 -2.20 -7.46
C VAL A 235 -1.64 -0.69 -7.41
N LEU A 236 -0.59 -0.12 -6.82
CA LEU A 236 -0.31 1.31 -6.84
C LEU A 236 0.75 1.62 -7.88
N LEU A 237 0.40 2.48 -8.80
CA LEU A 237 1.29 3.14 -9.76
C LEU A 237 1.13 4.67 -9.65
N HIS A 238 2.07 5.46 -10.19
CA HIS A 238 1.92 6.91 -10.27
C HIS A 238 1.71 7.35 -11.73
N SER A 239 0.74 8.22 -11.94
CA SER A 239 0.42 8.74 -13.28
C SER A 239 1.51 9.67 -13.83
N THR A 240 2.36 10.22 -12.97
CA THR A 240 3.52 11.06 -13.33
C THR A 240 4.68 10.26 -13.92
N SER A 241 4.63 8.93 -13.86
CA SER A 241 5.71 8.04 -14.26
C SER A 241 5.71 7.78 -15.76
N LYS A 242 6.81 8.17 -16.43
CA LYS A 242 7.04 7.88 -17.84
C LYS A 242 7.01 6.37 -18.11
N ILE A 243 7.71 5.60 -17.29
CA ILE A 243 7.81 4.16 -17.48
C ILE A 243 6.45 3.48 -17.36
N ASN A 244 5.59 3.90 -16.44
CA ASN A 244 4.25 3.35 -16.33
C ASN A 244 3.43 3.56 -17.61
N ALA A 245 3.49 4.75 -18.21
CA ALA A 245 2.82 5.02 -19.47
C ALA A 245 3.36 4.17 -20.63
N GLU A 246 4.67 3.91 -20.64
CA GLU A 246 5.32 3.12 -21.69
C GLU A 246 5.02 1.62 -21.60
N ILE A 247 4.89 1.08 -20.37
CA ILE A 247 4.75 -0.38 -20.18
C ILE A 247 3.31 -0.86 -19.96
N LEU A 248 2.36 0.04 -19.64
CA LEU A 248 1.05 -0.36 -19.13
C LEU A 248 0.29 -1.29 -20.08
N ASP A 249 0.28 -1.01 -21.38
CA ASP A 249 -0.37 -1.85 -22.40
C ASP A 249 0.17 -3.29 -22.41
N ASP A 250 1.50 -3.45 -22.39
CA ASP A 250 2.14 -4.75 -22.37
C ASP A 250 2.00 -5.43 -20.99
N LEU A 251 2.03 -4.67 -19.92
CA LEU A 251 1.83 -5.15 -18.54
C LEU A 251 0.43 -5.73 -18.36
N LEU A 252 -0.61 -5.04 -18.83
CA LEU A 252 -1.99 -5.52 -18.79
C LEU A 252 -2.13 -6.81 -19.61
N THR A 253 -1.55 -6.84 -20.83
CA THR A 253 -1.52 -8.04 -21.67
C THR A 253 -0.89 -9.23 -20.94
N LYS A 254 0.23 -9.03 -20.25
CA LYS A 254 0.92 -10.11 -19.51
C LYS A 254 0.06 -10.64 -18.37
N TRP A 255 -0.57 -9.76 -17.59
CA TRP A 255 -1.46 -10.17 -16.50
C TRP A 255 -2.71 -10.90 -17.00
N GLU A 256 -3.30 -10.46 -18.13
CA GLU A 256 -4.40 -11.16 -18.80
C GLU A 256 -3.98 -12.59 -19.26
N GLN A 257 -2.77 -12.73 -19.83
CA GLN A 257 -2.22 -14.02 -20.23
C GLN A 257 -1.97 -14.96 -19.05
N GLU A 258 -1.68 -14.42 -17.87
CA GLU A 258 -1.59 -15.18 -16.62
C GLU A 258 -2.96 -15.51 -16.02
N GLY A 259 -4.04 -15.07 -16.66
CA GLY A 259 -5.43 -15.35 -16.28
C GLY A 259 -5.99 -14.40 -15.24
N TYR A 260 -5.37 -13.22 -15.04
CA TYR A 260 -5.95 -12.18 -14.20
C TYR A 260 -7.06 -11.42 -14.95
N THR A 261 -8.02 -10.94 -14.17
CA THR A 261 -9.05 -9.99 -14.58
C THR A 261 -8.93 -8.71 -13.75
N PHE A 262 -9.61 -7.64 -14.17
CA PHE A 262 -9.54 -6.37 -13.47
C PHE A 262 -10.89 -6.01 -12.85
N GLY A 263 -10.86 -5.56 -11.60
CA GLY A 263 -12.03 -5.12 -10.85
C GLY A 263 -11.92 -3.67 -10.42
N THR A 264 -13.03 -3.13 -9.97
CA THR A 264 -13.13 -1.77 -9.43
C THR A 264 -13.03 -1.75 -7.91
N LEU A 265 -12.73 -0.59 -7.31
CA LEU A 265 -12.75 -0.45 -5.85
C LEU A 265 -14.15 -0.68 -5.25
N ASN A 266 -15.22 -0.48 -6.02
CA ASN A 266 -16.56 -0.84 -5.58
C ASN A 266 -16.70 -2.36 -5.36
N GLU A 267 -16.02 -3.18 -6.16
CA GLU A 267 -15.99 -4.64 -5.99
C GLU A 267 -15.03 -5.07 -4.87
N LEU A 268 -13.96 -4.31 -4.63
CA LEU A 268 -13.01 -4.60 -3.55
C LEU A 268 -13.65 -4.43 -2.17
N CYS A 269 -14.44 -3.38 -2.01
CA CYS A 269 -14.93 -2.89 -0.72
C CYS A 269 -16.40 -3.22 -0.46
N GLY A 270 -17.11 -3.77 -1.44
CA GLY A 270 -18.57 -4.07 -1.42
C GLY A 270 -19.00 -5.35 -0.72
#